data_77bf6f9858a54cb7a5d6beccc3589dc6
#
_entry.id   77bf6f9858a54cb7a5d6beccc3589dc6
#
_cell.length_a   1.000
_cell.length_b   1.000
_cell.length_c   1.000
_cell.angle_alpha   90.00
_cell.angle_beta   90.00
_cell.angle_gamma   90.00
#
_symmetry.space_group_name_H-M   'P 1'
#
loop_
_entity.id
_entity.type
_entity.pdbx_description
1 polymer ?
#
loop_
_entity_poly.entity_id
_entity_poly.type
_entity_poly.pdbx_seq_one_letter_code
_entity_poly.pdbx_strand_id
1 'polypeptide(L)'
;MDNTTELILIRITGLDRPGLTASFTEILSKYDVTIMDIGQANIHSTLSLGILFKSPKADSGNIMKELLFMSSDLGVNIRFYPVPVEEYEEWVSMQGKDRYILTILGRKLSAKQITAVTHILAGQALNIDAIKRLTGRQPLDESKAGVRACIEFSLRGTPRDRDEMQRELMKLSSELEVDFSFQRDNMYRRMRRLICFDMDSTLIQTECIDELAERAGVGEQVRAITESAMRGEIDFKESFAQRVALLKGLDVSVMKEIAETMPITEGVERLMFVLKRYGYKIAILSGGFTFFGEYLQQKFGIDYVYANELEVEDGKLTGRYLGDVVDGKRKAELLRLIAQVEKVDIAQTIAVGDGANDLPMLSLAGLPLLNGYVSKTLLHESIVEYTEILAESG
;
A
#
# COMPACT_ATOMS: atom_id res chain seq x y z
N MET A 1 8.08 35.93 -23.84
CA MET A 1 8.90 35.07 -24.73
C MET A 1 9.16 35.82 -26.01
N ASP A 2 10.38 35.67 -26.53
CA ASP A 2 10.75 36.22 -27.82
C ASP A 2 9.84 35.60 -28.91
N ASN A 3 9.27 36.42 -29.77
CA ASN A 3 8.28 35.98 -30.79
C ASN A 3 8.91 35.05 -31.86
N THR A 4 10.15 34.63 -31.64
CA THR A 4 10.98 33.82 -32.56
C THR A 4 10.90 32.32 -32.30
N THR A 5 10.35 31.87 -31.18
CA THR A 5 10.25 30.45 -30.81
C THR A 5 8.81 30.01 -30.60
N GLU A 6 8.56 28.70 -30.74
CA GLU A 6 7.27 28.08 -30.43
C GLU A 6 7.43 26.75 -29.70
N LEU A 7 6.37 26.33 -29.01
CA LEU A 7 6.29 25.07 -28.31
C LEU A 7 5.42 24.10 -29.10
N ILE A 8 5.90 22.88 -29.31
CA ILE A 8 5.21 21.85 -30.07
C ILE A 8 5.22 20.54 -29.23
N LEU A 9 4.03 20.01 -28.97
CA LEU A 9 3.88 18.67 -28.45
C LEU A 9 3.65 17.70 -29.62
N ILE A 10 4.50 16.69 -29.75
CA ILE A 10 4.26 15.58 -30.65
C ILE A 10 3.77 14.37 -29.88
N ARG A 11 2.79 13.67 -30.44
CA ARG A 11 2.32 12.37 -29.94
C ARG A 11 2.50 11.32 -31.02
N ILE A 12 3.27 10.29 -30.69
CA ILE A 12 3.61 9.18 -31.58
C ILE A 12 2.97 7.93 -31.02
N THR A 13 2.20 7.21 -31.84
CA THR A 13 1.53 5.94 -31.46
C THR A 13 1.73 4.89 -32.52
N GLY A 14 2.00 3.65 -32.10
CA GLY A 14 2.19 2.53 -33.02
C GLY A 14 2.69 1.28 -32.31
N LEU A 15 3.12 0.29 -33.10
CA LEU A 15 3.74 -0.90 -32.53
C LEU A 15 5.09 -0.57 -31.90
N ASP A 16 5.29 -1.04 -30.67
CA ASP A 16 6.56 -0.84 -29.96
C ASP A 16 7.68 -1.68 -30.60
N ARG A 17 8.81 -1.03 -30.81
CA ARG A 17 10.03 -1.66 -31.27
C ARG A 17 11.27 -0.86 -30.88
N PRO A 18 12.44 -1.54 -30.71
CA PRO A 18 13.68 -0.86 -30.39
C PRO A 18 14.03 0.23 -31.42
N GLY A 19 14.52 1.38 -30.93
CA GLY A 19 15.01 2.47 -31.77
C GLY A 19 13.98 3.56 -32.12
N LEU A 20 12.68 3.37 -31.88
CA LEU A 20 11.66 4.39 -32.19
C LEU A 20 11.99 5.76 -31.60
N THR A 21 12.21 5.81 -30.29
CA THR A 21 12.53 7.08 -29.61
C THR A 21 13.82 7.69 -30.17
N ALA A 22 14.85 6.87 -30.42
CA ALA A 22 16.11 7.33 -30.98
C ALA A 22 15.92 7.99 -32.39
N SER A 23 15.14 7.37 -33.28
CA SER A 23 14.89 7.89 -34.61
C SER A 23 14.23 9.27 -34.59
N PHE A 24 13.26 9.50 -33.72
CA PHE A 24 12.60 10.80 -33.60
C PHE A 24 13.49 11.84 -32.92
N THR A 25 14.22 11.49 -31.88
CA THR A 25 15.13 12.42 -31.18
C THR A 25 16.35 12.76 -32.04
N GLU A 26 16.80 11.85 -32.91
CA GLU A 26 17.87 12.15 -33.92
C GLU A 26 17.47 13.25 -34.89
N ILE A 27 16.20 13.26 -35.36
CA ILE A 27 15.71 14.36 -36.20
C ILE A 27 15.73 15.66 -35.39
N LEU A 28 15.20 15.68 -34.19
CA LEU A 28 15.18 16.88 -33.33
C LEU A 28 16.59 17.38 -33.03
N SER A 29 17.59 16.51 -32.95
CA SER A 29 18.99 16.88 -32.68
C SER A 29 19.69 17.61 -33.81
N LYS A 30 19.14 17.60 -35.05
CA LYS A 30 19.68 18.36 -36.20
C LYS A 30 19.36 19.84 -36.12
N TYR A 31 18.45 20.24 -35.26
CA TYR A 31 17.94 21.59 -35.11
C TYR A 31 18.24 22.12 -33.70
N ASP A 32 18.16 23.44 -33.52
CA ASP A 32 18.29 24.08 -32.20
C ASP A 32 17.00 23.90 -31.37
N VAL A 33 16.75 22.65 -30.95
CA VAL A 33 15.55 22.24 -30.23
C VAL A 33 15.89 21.98 -28.78
N THR A 34 15.08 22.53 -27.89
CA THR A 34 15.12 22.19 -26.44
C THR A 34 13.95 21.29 -26.08
N ILE A 35 14.21 20.10 -25.58
CA ILE A 35 13.15 19.20 -25.05
C ILE A 35 12.71 19.74 -23.70
N MET A 36 11.41 20.05 -23.59
CA MET A 36 10.79 20.60 -22.39
C MET A 36 10.18 19.49 -21.52
N ASP A 37 9.67 18.43 -22.15
CA ASP A 37 9.16 17.21 -21.48
C ASP A 37 9.15 16.02 -22.44
N ILE A 38 9.27 14.81 -21.89
CA ILE A 38 9.21 13.58 -22.66
C ILE A 38 8.58 12.47 -21.80
N GLY A 39 7.63 11.74 -22.36
CA GLY A 39 6.97 10.64 -21.69
C GLY A 39 6.63 9.49 -22.64
N GLN A 40 6.83 8.25 -22.17
CA GLN A 40 6.53 7.04 -22.94
C GLN A 40 5.69 6.09 -22.09
N ALA A 41 4.69 5.49 -22.71
CA ALA A 41 3.87 4.45 -22.10
C ALA A 41 3.65 3.29 -23.08
N ASN A 42 3.73 2.05 -22.58
CA ASN A 42 3.49 0.85 -23.37
C ASN A 42 2.33 0.08 -22.78
N ILE A 43 1.32 -0.19 -23.62
CA ILE A 43 0.20 -1.12 -23.28
C ILE A 43 0.16 -2.21 -24.33
N HIS A 44 0.34 -3.45 -23.90
CA HIS A 44 0.52 -4.60 -24.81
C HIS A 44 1.74 -4.35 -25.72
N SER A 45 1.57 -4.42 -27.02
CA SER A 45 2.59 -4.13 -28.02
C SER A 45 2.52 -2.72 -28.59
N THR A 46 1.71 -1.84 -27.99
CA THR A 46 1.50 -0.46 -28.50
C THR A 46 2.27 0.53 -27.64
N LEU A 47 3.08 1.33 -28.32
CA LEU A 47 3.78 2.49 -27.76
C LEU A 47 2.91 3.75 -27.86
N SER A 48 2.94 4.57 -26.85
CA SER A 48 2.52 5.98 -26.89
C SER A 48 3.69 6.83 -26.38
N LEU A 49 4.30 7.63 -27.25
CA LEU A 49 5.41 8.54 -26.93
C LEU A 49 4.95 9.98 -27.13
N GLY A 50 5.11 10.80 -26.10
CA GLY A 50 4.91 12.24 -26.15
C GLY A 50 6.25 12.97 -26.00
N ILE A 51 6.52 13.95 -26.84
CA ILE A 51 7.68 14.85 -26.71
C ILE A 51 7.19 16.28 -26.85
N LEU A 52 7.40 17.09 -25.82
CA LEU A 52 7.17 18.52 -25.84
C LEU A 52 8.51 19.21 -26.02
N PHE A 53 8.62 20.02 -27.06
CA PHE A 53 9.87 20.73 -27.35
C PHE A 53 9.63 22.19 -27.76
N LYS A 54 10.65 23.00 -27.53
CA LYS A 54 10.74 24.39 -28.00
C LYS A 54 11.69 24.46 -29.20
N SER A 55 11.25 25.10 -30.27
CA SER A 55 12.04 25.28 -31.49
C SER A 55 11.94 26.70 -32.03
N PRO A 56 12.92 27.17 -32.84
CA PRO A 56 12.75 28.36 -33.64
C PRO A 56 11.59 28.20 -34.62
N LYS A 57 10.74 29.22 -34.77
CA LYS A 57 9.61 29.19 -35.71
C LYS A 57 10.05 28.97 -37.15
N ALA A 58 11.25 29.45 -37.53
CA ALA A 58 11.79 29.27 -38.85
C ALA A 58 12.04 27.79 -39.21
N ASP A 59 12.33 26.95 -38.22
CA ASP A 59 12.70 25.55 -38.42
C ASP A 59 11.52 24.59 -38.25
N SER A 60 10.44 25.01 -37.59
CA SER A 60 9.31 24.16 -37.22
C SER A 60 8.69 23.42 -38.39
N GLY A 61 8.55 24.08 -39.54
CA GLY A 61 8.01 23.45 -40.76
C GLY A 61 8.90 22.31 -41.27
N ASN A 62 10.21 22.48 -41.24
CA ASN A 62 11.15 21.43 -41.65
C ASN A 62 11.19 20.29 -40.64
N ILE A 63 11.20 20.60 -39.37
CA ILE A 63 11.12 19.60 -38.29
C ILE A 63 9.88 18.74 -38.45
N MET A 64 8.70 19.35 -38.56
CA MET A 64 7.43 18.60 -38.69
C MET A 64 7.42 17.76 -39.96
N LYS A 65 7.96 18.23 -41.07
CA LYS A 65 8.06 17.49 -42.32
C LYS A 65 8.96 16.26 -42.14
N GLU A 66 10.16 16.37 -41.57
CA GLU A 66 11.07 15.24 -41.36
C GLU A 66 10.48 14.22 -40.40
N LEU A 67 9.85 14.68 -39.32
CA LEU A 67 9.17 13.79 -38.34
C LEU A 67 7.99 13.04 -38.99
N LEU A 68 7.24 13.68 -39.90
CA LEU A 68 6.15 13.07 -40.63
C LEU A 68 6.64 11.96 -41.57
N PHE A 69 7.71 12.23 -42.33
CA PHE A 69 8.33 11.20 -43.19
C PHE A 69 8.83 10.01 -42.36
N MET A 70 9.57 10.28 -41.29
CA MET A 70 10.05 9.23 -40.37
C MET A 70 8.90 8.40 -39.83
N SER A 71 7.79 9.01 -39.44
CA SER A 71 6.62 8.28 -38.92
C SER A 71 6.02 7.36 -39.97
N SER A 72 5.99 7.79 -41.25
CA SER A 72 5.53 6.97 -42.36
C SER A 72 6.46 5.78 -42.61
N ASP A 73 7.77 6.00 -42.63
CA ASP A 73 8.78 4.96 -42.83
C ASP A 73 8.78 3.92 -41.71
N LEU A 74 8.53 4.37 -40.49
CA LEU A 74 8.41 3.52 -39.31
C LEU A 74 7.02 2.89 -39.11
N GLY A 75 6.01 3.26 -39.92
CA GLY A 75 4.66 2.74 -39.83
C GLY A 75 3.97 3.08 -38.49
N VAL A 76 4.23 4.26 -37.95
CA VAL A 76 3.61 4.79 -36.74
C VAL A 76 2.82 6.05 -37.04
N ASN A 77 1.86 6.39 -36.18
CA ASN A 77 1.09 7.63 -36.32
C ASN A 77 1.73 8.75 -35.52
N ILE A 78 1.87 9.92 -36.09
CA ILE A 78 2.31 11.14 -35.40
C ILE A 78 1.22 12.21 -35.45
N ARG A 79 1.08 12.97 -34.37
CA ARG A 79 0.22 14.16 -34.31
C ARG A 79 1.01 15.30 -33.68
N PHE A 80 0.80 16.51 -34.23
CA PHE A 80 1.43 17.73 -33.77
C PHE A 80 0.41 18.65 -33.11
N TYR A 81 0.77 19.18 -31.93
CA TYR A 81 -0.06 20.11 -31.17
C TYR A 81 0.79 21.32 -30.79
N PRO A 82 0.58 22.49 -31.45
CA PRO A 82 1.14 23.72 -30.94
C PRO A 82 0.62 24.00 -29.53
N VAL A 83 1.51 24.34 -28.62
CA VAL A 83 1.15 24.60 -27.20
C VAL A 83 1.30 26.11 -26.96
N PRO A 84 0.22 26.84 -26.60
CA PRO A 84 0.30 28.22 -26.20
C PRO A 84 1.19 28.40 -24.96
N VAL A 85 1.90 29.53 -24.92
CA VAL A 85 2.84 29.83 -23.82
C VAL A 85 2.10 29.87 -22.48
N GLU A 86 0.91 30.46 -22.50
CA GLU A 86 0.06 30.59 -21.31
C GLU A 86 -0.35 29.22 -20.76
N GLU A 87 -0.72 28.28 -21.63
CA GLU A 87 -1.06 26.90 -21.26
C GLU A 87 0.15 26.17 -20.67
N TYR A 88 1.33 26.38 -21.26
CA TYR A 88 2.57 25.80 -20.75
C TYR A 88 2.95 26.37 -19.37
N GLU A 89 2.87 27.69 -19.19
CA GLU A 89 3.17 28.34 -17.90
C GLU A 89 2.17 27.94 -16.81
N GLU A 90 0.88 27.80 -17.15
CA GLU A 90 -0.11 27.25 -16.24
C GLU A 90 0.24 25.82 -15.81
N TRP A 91 0.61 24.97 -16.78
CA TRP A 91 1.05 23.60 -16.50
C TRP A 91 2.31 23.56 -15.62
N VAL A 92 3.29 24.42 -15.85
CA VAL A 92 4.48 24.57 -15.01
C VAL A 92 4.12 25.04 -13.60
N SER A 93 3.16 25.96 -13.46
CA SER A 93 2.71 26.46 -12.15
C SER A 93 2.07 25.38 -11.27
N MET A 94 1.62 24.28 -11.88
CA MET A 94 1.12 23.12 -11.16
C MET A 94 2.23 22.24 -10.56
N GLN A 95 3.50 22.54 -10.85
CA GLN A 95 4.63 21.87 -10.20
C GLN A 95 4.66 22.22 -8.70
N GLY A 96 5.03 21.25 -7.87
CA GLY A 96 5.08 21.44 -6.41
C GLY A 96 3.76 21.18 -5.68
N LYS A 97 2.66 20.86 -6.37
CA LYS A 97 1.47 20.34 -5.71
C LYS A 97 1.76 18.99 -5.05
N ASP A 98 1.04 18.72 -3.95
CA ASP A 98 1.12 17.43 -3.27
C ASP A 98 0.88 16.27 -4.23
N ARG A 99 1.69 15.24 -4.07
CA ARG A 99 1.56 13.98 -4.82
C ARG A 99 1.20 12.86 -3.88
N TYR A 100 0.33 12.00 -4.36
CA TYR A 100 -0.11 10.82 -3.62
C TYR A 100 -0.07 9.59 -4.51
N ILE A 101 0.00 8.45 -3.86
CA ILE A 101 -0.13 7.16 -4.50
C ILE A 101 -1.34 6.46 -3.89
N LEU A 102 -2.25 6.02 -4.75
CA LEU A 102 -3.30 5.08 -4.38
C LEU A 102 -2.97 3.74 -5.00
N THR A 103 -2.88 2.71 -4.19
CA THR A 103 -2.70 1.34 -4.65
C THR A 103 -3.99 0.57 -4.44
N ILE A 104 -4.43 -0.14 -5.45
CA ILE A 104 -5.55 -1.09 -5.39
C ILE A 104 -4.99 -2.50 -5.48
N LEU A 105 -5.44 -3.34 -4.57
CA LEU A 105 -5.06 -4.73 -4.50
C LEU A 105 -6.30 -5.61 -4.46
N GLY A 106 -6.32 -6.66 -5.27
CA GLY A 106 -7.42 -7.60 -5.31
C GLY A 106 -7.06 -8.89 -6.04
N ARG A 107 -7.92 -9.87 -5.97
CA ARG A 107 -7.74 -11.14 -6.73
C ARG A 107 -7.94 -10.93 -8.23
N LYS A 108 -8.85 -10.04 -8.61
CA LYS A 108 -9.18 -9.71 -9.99
C LYS A 108 -9.41 -8.21 -10.10
N LEU A 109 -9.01 -7.63 -11.21
CA LEU A 109 -9.28 -6.24 -11.49
C LEU A 109 -10.46 -6.11 -12.44
N SER A 110 -11.48 -5.38 -12.04
CA SER A 110 -12.70 -5.16 -12.85
C SER A 110 -12.86 -3.68 -13.19
N ALA A 111 -13.56 -3.40 -14.29
CA ALA A 111 -13.94 -2.03 -14.64
C ALA A 111 -14.76 -1.35 -13.53
N LYS A 112 -15.62 -2.10 -12.83
CA LYS A 112 -16.41 -1.60 -11.71
C LYS A 112 -15.54 -1.02 -10.59
N GLN A 113 -14.46 -1.73 -10.21
CA GLN A 113 -13.51 -1.29 -9.20
C GLN A 113 -12.79 -0.01 -9.63
N ILE A 114 -12.31 0.05 -10.86
CA ILE A 114 -11.63 1.23 -11.41
C ILE A 114 -12.59 2.41 -11.44
N THR A 115 -13.82 2.25 -11.94
CA THR A 115 -14.82 3.31 -12.01
C THR A 115 -15.12 3.87 -10.63
N ALA A 116 -15.39 3.01 -9.64
CA ALA A 116 -15.73 3.46 -8.29
C ALA A 116 -14.59 4.30 -7.68
N VAL A 117 -13.36 3.83 -7.80
CA VAL A 117 -12.18 4.55 -7.29
C VAL A 117 -11.96 5.87 -8.00
N THR A 118 -12.03 5.90 -9.34
CA THR A 118 -11.80 7.14 -10.10
C THR A 118 -12.88 8.19 -9.83
N HIS A 119 -14.12 7.79 -9.49
CA HIS A 119 -15.17 8.70 -9.04
C HIS A 119 -14.83 9.34 -7.68
N ILE A 120 -14.34 8.56 -6.71
CA ILE A 120 -13.90 9.11 -5.42
C ILE A 120 -12.76 10.10 -5.65
N LEU A 121 -11.74 9.74 -6.43
CA LEU A 121 -10.60 10.62 -6.70
C LEU A 121 -11.04 11.93 -7.36
N ALA A 122 -11.93 11.85 -8.34
CA ALA A 122 -12.48 13.04 -9.01
C ALA A 122 -13.29 13.92 -8.04
N GLY A 123 -14.12 13.33 -7.18
CA GLY A 123 -14.86 14.04 -6.13
C GLY A 123 -13.95 14.79 -5.16
N GLN A 124 -12.76 14.22 -4.89
CA GLN A 124 -11.74 14.81 -4.03
C GLN A 124 -10.78 15.78 -4.76
N ALA A 125 -11.07 16.12 -6.01
CA ALA A 125 -10.24 17.00 -6.86
C ALA A 125 -8.79 16.51 -7.06
N LEU A 126 -8.58 15.20 -7.04
CA LEU A 126 -7.30 14.57 -7.32
C LEU A 126 -7.22 14.22 -8.82
N ASN A 127 -6.15 14.68 -9.47
CA ASN A 127 -5.86 14.30 -10.85
C ASN A 127 -5.06 13.00 -10.89
N ILE A 128 -5.37 12.14 -11.85
CA ILE A 128 -4.61 10.91 -12.09
C ILE A 128 -3.56 11.23 -13.16
N ASP A 129 -2.29 11.23 -12.76
CA ASP A 129 -1.17 11.50 -13.68
C ASP A 129 -0.69 10.23 -14.40
N ALA A 130 -0.75 9.08 -13.71
CA ALA A 130 -0.39 7.78 -14.27
C ALA A 130 -1.13 6.63 -13.59
N ILE A 131 -1.34 5.55 -14.33
CA ILE A 131 -1.84 4.28 -13.80
C ILE A 131 -0.84 3.20 -14.22
N LYS A 132 -0.32 2.46 -13.26
CA LYS A 132 0.65 1.38 -13.49
C LYS A 132 0.17 0.07 -12.87
N ARG A 133 0.16 -1.00 -13.64
CA ARG A 133 -0.02 -2.35 -13.10
C ARG A 133 1.31 -2.81 -12.51
N LEU A 134 1.31 -3.24 -11.25
CA LEU A 134 2.48 -3.72 -10.53
C LEU A 134 2.64 -5.24 -10.66
N THR A 135 1.53 -5.98 -10.76
CA THR A 135 1.56 -7.43 -10.95
C THR A 135 1.82 -7.82 -12.40
N GLY A 136 2.41 -8.99 -12.60
CA GLY A 136 2.67 -9.56 -13.91
C GLY A 136 1.41 -9.67 -14.80
N ARG A 137 1.62 -9.93 -16.09
CA ARG A 137 0.54 -10.16 -17.06
C ARG A 137 -0.14 -11.48 -16.75
N GLN A 138 -1.48 -11.47 -16.79
CA GLN A 138 -2.26 -12.70 -16.57
C GLN A 138 -2.45 -13.46 -17.87
N PRO A 139 -2.21 -14.80 -17.88
CA PRO A 139 -2.57 -15.63 -19.00
C PRO A 139 -4.10 -15.71 -19.14
N LEU A 140 -4.59 -15.95 -20.37
CA LEU A 140 -6.03 -16.13 -20.62
C LEU A 140 -6.57 -17.45 -20.03
N ASP A 141 -5.69 -18.43 -19.86
CA ASP A 141 -6.01 -19.68 -19.17
C ASP A 141 -6.07 -19.43 -17.66
N GLU A 142 -7.29 -19.38 -17.12
CA GLU A 142 -7.54 -19.09 -15.70
C GLU A 142 -6.91 -20.13 -14.76
N SER A 143 -6.65 -21.35 -15.21
CA SER A 143 -5.97 -22.39 -14.42
C SER A 143 -4.49 -22.07 -14.17
N LYS A 144 -3.90 -21.20 -14.99
CA LYS A 144 -2.52 -20.72 -14.91
C LYS A 144 -2.42 -19.27 -14.42
N ALA A 145 -3.56 -18.61 -14.23
CA ALA A 145 -3.61 -17.23 -13.78
C ALA A 145 -3.24 -17.15 -12.31
N GLY A 146 -2.24 -16.37 -11.98
CA GLY A 146 -2.02 -15.93 -10.61
C GLY A 146 -3.24 -15.13 -10.14
N VAL A 147 -3.77 -15.48 -8.97
CA VAL A 147 -5.02 -14.92 -8.42
C VAL A 147 -4.77 -13.52 -7.83
N ARG A 148 -4.04 -12.64 -8.54
CA ARG A 148 -3.61 -11.35 -7.98
C ARG A 148 -3.59 -10.25 -9.00
N ALA A 149 -4.07 -9.08 -8.58
CA ALA A 149 -3.99 -7.86 -9.37
C ALA A 149 -3.67 -6.68 -8.46
N CYS A 150 -2.55 -6.00 -8.75
CA CYS A 150 -2.14 -4.78 -8.07
C CYS A 150 -1.99 -3.66 -9.10
N ILE A 151 -2.65 -2.52 -8.83
CA ILE A 151 -2.55 -1.31 -9.65
C ILE A 151 -2.21 -0.13 -8.76
N GLU A 152 -1.31 0.70 -9.25
CA GLU A 152 -0.92 1.96 -8.65
C GLU A 152 -1.42 3.14 -9.48
N PHE A 153 -2.01 4.12 -8.82
CA PHE A 153 -2.40 5.41 -9.37
C PHE A 153 -1.48 6.47 -8.80
N SER A 154 -0.75 7.16 -9.66
CA SER A 154 -0.02 8.38 -9.29
C SER A 154 -0.98 9.55 -9.37
N LEU A 155 -1.14 10.28 -8.27
CA LEU A 155 -2.14 11.32 -8.09
C LEU A 155 -1.49 12.66 -7.80
N ARG A 156 -2.09 13.74 -8.28
CA ARG A 156 -1.66 15.12 -8.03
C ARG A 156 -2.83 15.95 -7.52
N GLY A 157 -2.56 16.77 -6.50
CA GLY A 157 -3.55 17.67 -5.91
C GLY A 157 -3.60 17.49 -4.40
N THR A 158 -4.50 18.22 -3.74
CA THR A 158 -4.78 18.07 -2.31
C THR A 158 -6.21 17.59 -2.16
N PRO A 159 -6.46 16.45 -1.48
CA PRO A 159 -7.83 15.98 -1.24
C PRO A 159 -8.64 17.06 -0.55
N ARG A 160 -9.91 17.23 -0.94
CA ARG A 160 -10.83 18.17 -0.29
C ARG A 160 -11.13 17.78 1.15
N ASP A 161 -11.39 16.50 1.38
CA ASP A 161 -11.59 15.90 2.70
C ASP A 161 -10.95 14.50 2.69
N ARG A 162 -9.76 14.40 3.32
CA ARG A 162 -8.99 13.16 3.39
C ARG A 162 -9.71 12.08 4.19
N ASP A 163 -10.38 12.47 5.27
CA ASP A 163 -11.03 11.52 6.17
C ASP A 163 -12.30 10.95 5.53
N GLU A 164 -13.06 11.80 4.81
CA GLU A 164 -14.19 11.33 4.00
C GLU A 164 -13.73 10.37 2.91
N MET A 165 -12.69 10.72 2.17
CA MET A 165 -12.12 9.85 1.13
C MET A 165 -11.70 8.50 1.70
N GLN A 166 -11.04 8.46 2.87
CA GLN A 166 -10.67 7.22 3.50
C GLN A 166 -11.88 6.38 3.90
N ARG A 167 -12.93 6.99 4.44
CA ARG A 167 -14.19 6.28 4.75
C ARG A 167 -14.84 5.69 3.50
N GLU A 168 -14.89 6.45 2.40
CA GLU A 168 -15.40 5.96 1.12
C GLU A 168 -14.59 4.79 0.57
N LEU A 169 -13.26 4.88 0.60
CA LEU A 169 -12.37 3.78 0.19
C LEU A 169 -12.55 2.53 1.06
N MET A 170 -12.70 2.69 2.38
CA MET A 170 -12.97 1.58 3.30
C MET A 170 -14.31 0.89 2.99
N LYS A 171 -15.35 1.68 2.71
CA LYS A 171 -16.66 1.14 2.29
C LYS A 171 -16.53 0.35 0.98
N LEU A 172 -15.84 0.91 0.00
CA LEU A 172 -15.60 0.23 -1.28
C LEU A 172 -14.76 -1.04 -1.11
N SER A 173 -13.81 -1.07 -0.18
CA SER A 173 -13.00 -2.27 0.12
C SER A 173 -13.91 -3.46 0.42
N SER A 174 -14.88 -3.28 1.31
CA SER A 174 -15.85 -4.31 1.67
C SER A 174 -16.81 -4.69 0.53
N GLU A 175 -17.28 -3.68 -0.25
CA GLU A 175 -18.27 -3.92 -1.32
C GLU A 175 -17.69 -4.56 -2.58
N LEU A 176 -16.41 -4.31 -2.86
CA LEU A 176 -15.75 -4.70 -4.11
C LEU A 176 -14.65 -5.75 -3.91
N GLU A 177 -14.46 -6.21 -2.67
CA GLU A 177 -13.46 -7.22 -2.32
C GLU A 177 -12.05 -6.83 -2.81
N VAL A 178 -11.61 -5.60 -2.48
CA VAL A 178 -10.29 -5.06 -2.82
C VAL A 178 -9.72 -4.29 -1.63
N ASP A 179 -8.42 -4.30 -1.48
CA ASP A 179 -7.71 -3.47 -0.50
C ASP A 179 -7.20 -2.18 -1.13
N PHE A 180 -7.12 -1.13 -0.33
CA PHE A 180 -6.61 0.16 -0.74
C PHE A 180 -5.47 0.61 0.18
N SER A 181 -4.46 1.21 -0.43
CA SER A 181 -3.45 1.97 0.29
C SER A 181 -3.35 3.37 -0.30
N PHE A 182 -3.52 4.39 0.53
CA PHE A 182 -3.37 5.79 0.13
C PHE A 182 -2.24 6.43 0.92
N GLN A 183 -1.20 6.88 0.23
CA GLN A 183 0.00 7.44 0.83
C GLN A 183 0.49 8.67 0.09
N ARG A 184 1.20 9.56 0.80
CA ARG A 184 1.89 10.69 0.18
C ARG A 184 3.10 10.18 -0.60
N ASP A 185 3.28 10.64 -1.85
CA ASP A 185 4.46 10.32 -2.64
C ASP A 185 5.61 11.27 -2.27
N ASN A 186 6.48 10.81 -1.40
CA ASN A 186 7.64 11.53 -0.92
C ASN A 186 8.91 10.67 -0.96
N MET A 187 10.06 11.27 -0.65
CA MET A 187 11.36 10.59 -0.65
C MET A 187 11.41 9.37 0.28
N TYR A 188 10.60 9.35 1.35
CA TYR A 188 10.59 8.26 2.32
C TYR A 188 9.84 7.02 1.82
N ARG A 189 9.02 7.14 0.77
CA ARG A 189 8.26 6.01 0.20
C ARG A 189 9.14 4.80 -0.12
N ARG A 190 10.34 5.03 -0.65
CA ARG A 190 11.30 4.00 -1.06
C ARG A 190 12.31 3.64 0.04
N MET A 191 12.20 4.24 1.22
CA MET A 191 13.17 4.12 2.31
C MET A 191 12.52 3.59 3.59
N ARG A 192 11.55 2.69 3.47
CA ARG A 192 10.89 2.07 4.62
C ARG A 192 11.91 1.20 5.38
N ARG A 193 11.84 1.22 6.72
CA ARG A 193 12.81 0.52 7.57
C ARG A 193 12.19 -0.21 8.76
N LEU A 194 10.97 0.17 9.16
CA LEU A 194 10.26 -0.42 10.28
C LEU A 194 8.86 -0.82 9.84
N ILE A 195 8.44 -2.03 10.17
CA ILE A 195 7.08 -2.50 9.98
C ILE A 195 6.53 -3.03 11.31
N CYS A 196 5.34 -2.57 11.67
CA CYS A 196 4.62 -2.99 12.86
C CYS A 196 3.32 -3.70 12.44
N PHE A 197 3.12 -4.89 12.94
CA PHE A 197 1.94 -5.72 12.70
C PHE A 197 1.09 -5.80 13.95
N ASP A 198 -0.23 -5.80 13.77
CA ASP A 198 -1.09 -6.51 14.72
C ASP A 198 -0.88 -8.02 14.58
N MET A 199 -1.30 -8.78 15.58
CA MET A 199 -1.12 -10.23 15.61
C MET A 199 -2.41 -10.96 15.25
N ASP A 200 -3.41 -10.83 16.11
CA ASP A 200 -4.69 -11.52 15.98
C ASP A 200 -5.40 -11.03 14.72
N SER A 201 -6.00 -11.94 13.98
CA SER A 201 -6.66 -11.63 12.70
C SER A 201 -5.77 -10.95 11.63
N THR A 202 -4.47 -10.73 11.89
CA THR A 202 -3.48 -10.16 10.96
C THR A 202 -2.37 -11.14 10.62
N LEU A 203 -1.45 -11.47 11.54
CA LEU A 203 -0.41 -12.48 11.32
C LEU A 203 -0.93 -13.91 11.47
N ILE A 204 -1.95 -14.09 12.29
CA ILE A 204 -2.68 -15.34 12.49
C ILE A 204 -4.15 -15.14 12.12
N GLN A 205 -4.84 -16.24 11.79
CA GLN A 205 -6.23 -16.18 11.32
C GLN A 205 -7.26 -16.33 12.43
N THR A 206 -6.83 -16.27 13.69
CA THR A 206 -7.67 -16.45 14.88
C THR A 206 -7.45 -15.34 15.90
N GLU A 207 -8.37 -15.24 16.85
CA GLU A 207 -8.23 -14.44 18.05
C GLU A 207 -7.73 -15.35 19.19
N CYS A 208 -6.54 -15.08 19.73
CA CYS A 208 -5.94 -15.90 20.77
C CYS A 208 -6.83 -16.03 22.02
N ILE A 209 -7.56 -14.95 22.37
CA ILE A 209 -8.44 -14.99 23.55
C ILE A 209 -9.64 -15.92 23.34
N ASP A 210 -10.16 -16.00 22.10
CA ASP A 210 -11.29 -16.89 21.79
C ASP A 210 -10.85 -18.36 21.82
N GLU A 211 -9.65 -18.67 21.32
CA GLU A 211 -9.08 -20.01 21.40
C GLU A 211 -8.88 -20.47 22.85
N LEU A 212 -8.37 -19.58 23.70
CA LEU A 212 -8.23 -19.86 25.13
C LEU A 212 -9.58 -20.04 25.79
N ALA A 213 -10.57 -19.22 25.46
CA ALA A 213 -11.91 -19.28 26.02
C ALA A 213 -12.64 -20.57 25.63
N GLU A 214 -12.50 -21.07 24.42
CA GLU A 214 -13.06 -22.35 23.99
C GLU A 214 -12.44 -23.50 24.78
N ARG A 215 -11.12 -23.50 24.99
CA ARG A 215 -10.44 -24.53 25.81
C ARG A 215 -10.79 -24.44 27.29
N ALA A 216 -11.13 -23.25 27.80
CA ALA A 216 -11.61 -23.04 29.14
C ALA A 216 -13.13 -23.35 29.32
N GLY A 217 -13.87 -23.60 28.23
CA GLY A 217 -15.31 -23.80 28.23
C GLY A 217 -16.14 -22.56 28.52
N VAL A 218 -15.56 -21.36 28.26
CA VAL A 218 -16.20 -20.06 28.52
C VAL A 218 -16.39 -19.23 27.25
N GLY A 219 -16.28 -19.84 26.06
CA GLY A 219 -16.30 -19.15 24.77
C GLY A 219 -17.54 -18.27 24.54
N GLU A 220 -18.75 -18.74 24.90
CA GLU A 220 -19.99 -17.94 24.78
C GLU A 220 -19.96 -16.68 25.66
N GLN A 221 -19.40 -16.77 26.88
CA GLN A 221 -19.30 -15.64 27.80
C GLN A 221 -18.30 -14.61 27.26
N VAL A 222 -17.17 -15.04 26.73
CA VAL A 222 -16.16 -14.15 26.13
C VAL A 222 -16.74 -13.45 24.90
N ARG A 223 -17.46 -14.16 24.04
CA ARG A 223 -18.14 -13.56 22.87
C ARG A 223 -19.13 -12.47 23.27
N ALA A 224 -19.96 -12.74 24.28
CA ALA A 224 -20.93 -11.75 24.76
C ALA A 224 -20.27 -10.45 25.27
N ILE A 225 -19.12 -10.56 25.98
CA ILE A 225 -18.34 -9.40 26.43
C ILE A 225 -17.74 -8.65 25.23
N THR A 226 -17.21 -9.38 24.25
CA THR A 226 -16.66 -8.79 23.03
C THR A 226 -17.73 -8.01 22.27
N GLU A 227 -18.92 -8.55 22.08
CA GLU A 227 -20.05 -7.86 21.44
C GLU A 227 -20.48 -6.61 22.19
N SER A 228 -20.51 -6.64 23.53
CA SER A 228 -20.83 -5.47 24.37
C SER A 228 -19.79 -4.36 24.16
N ALA A 229 -18.50 -4.71 24.09
CA ALA A 229 -17.45 -3.75 23.80
C ALA A 229 -17.57 -3.17 22.38
N MET A 230 -17.91 -4.00 21.37
CA MET A 230 -18.12 -3.54 19.99
C MET A 230 -19.31 -2.59 19.86
N ARG A 231 -20.34 -2.75 20.72
CA ARG A 231 -21.46 -1.79 20.80
C ARG A 231 -21.12 -0.51 21.59
N GLY A 232 -19.91 -0.43 22.19
CA GLY A 232 -19.48 0.72 22.99
C GLY A 232 -20.12 0.78 24.38
N GLU A 233 -20.68 -0.31 24.89
CA GLU A 233 -21.31 -0.40 26.22
C GLU A 233 -20.24 -0.47 27.34
N ILE A 234 -19.08 -1.04 27.03
CA ILE A 234 -17.91 -1.11 27.92
C ILE A 234 -16.65 -0.71 27.13
N ASP A 235 -15.65 -0.17 27.82
CA ASP A 235 -14.39 0.20 27.17
C ASP A 235 -13.49 -1.02 26.93
N PHE A 236 -12.42 -0.84 26.12
CA PHE A 236 -11.52 -1.92 25.76
C PHE A 236 -10.83 -2.54 26.99
N LYS A 237 -10.37 -1.73 27.94
CA LYS A 237 -9.65 -2.22 29.12
C LYS A 237 -10.54 -3.01 30.05
N GLU A 238 -11.76 -2.54 30.25
CA GLU A 238 -12.77 -3.24 31.03
C GLU A 238 -13.16 -4.56 30.37
N SER A 239 -13.44 -4.55 29.08
CA SER A 239 -13.72 -5.76 28.30
C SER A 239 -12.55 -6.76 28.37
N PHE A 240 -11.32 -6.29 28.22
CA PHE A 240 -10.13 -7.12 28.32
C PHE A 240 -10.00 -7.78 29.70
N ALA A 241 -10.14 -7.01 30.77
CA ALA A 241 -10.08 -7.51 32.14
C ALA A 241 -11.16 -8.56 32.41
N GLN A 242 -12.39 -8.31 31.99
CA GLN A 242 -13.50 -9.26 32.17
C GLN A 242 -13.27 -10.58 31.44
N ARG A 243 -12.79 -10.53 30.19
CA ARG A 243 -12.50 -11.73 29.38
C ARG A 243 -11.34 -12.54 29.98
N VAL A 244 -10.25 -11.86 30.39
CA VAL A 244 -9.10 -12.53 31.04
C VAL A 244 -9.51 -13.19 32.36
N ALA A 245 -10.38 -12.57 33.16
CA ALA A 245 -10.86 -13.14 34.43
C ALA A 245 -11.55 -14.48 34.24
N LEU A 246 -12.24 -14.69 33.11
CA LEU A 246 -12.89 -15.96 32.78
C LEU A 246 -11.91 -17.11 32.51
N LEU A 247 -10.65 -16.82 32.18
CA LEU A 247 -9.60 -17.81 31.90
C LEU A 247 -8.96 -18.38 33.20
N LYS A 248 -9.41 -17.96 34.39
CA LYS A 248 -8.85 -18.38 35.67
C LYS A 248 -8.87 -19.92 35.81
N GLY A 249 -7.72 -20.47 36.17
CA GLY A 249 -7.54 -21.90 36.40
C GLY A 249 -7.18 -22.70 35.14
N LEU A 250 -7.14 -22.08 33.96
CA LEU A 250 -6.70 -22.76 32.74
C LEU A 250 -5.20 -23.09 32.84
N ASP A 251 -4.84 -24.31 32.47
CA ASP A 251 -3.45 -24.78 32.48
C ASP A 251 -2.66 -24.11 31.34
N VAL A 252 -1.45 -23.67 31.66
CA VAL A 252 -0.59 -22.97 30.67
C VAL A 252 -0.15 -23.85 29.50
N SER A 253 -0.18 -25.19 29.63
CA SER A 253 0.11 -26.11 28.53
C SER A 253 -0.81 -25.89 27.33
N VAL A 254 -2.05 -25.45 27.56
CA VAL A 254 -3.03 -25.12 26.51
C VAL A 254 -2.53 -24.01 25.62
N MET A 255 -1.82 -23.00 26.15
CA MET A 255 -1.26 -21.92 25.37
C MET A 255 -0.23 -22.44 24.35
N LYS A 256 0.57 -23.44 24.74
CA LYS A 256 1.53 -24.08 23.85
C LYS A 256 0.84 -24.86 22.74
N GLU A 257 -0.19 -25.63 23.08
CA GLU A 257 -0.98 -26.38 22.08
C GLU A 257 -1.61 -25.45 21.04
N ILE A 258 -2.18 -24.33 21.49
CA ILE A 258 -2.76 -23.32 20.59
C ILE A 258 -1.66 -22.72 19.69
N ALA A 259 -0.52 -22.31 20.26
CA ALA A 259 0.57 -21.71 19.51
C ALA A 259 1.12 -22.64 18.40
N GLU A 260 1.19 -23.95 18.68
CA GLU A 260 1.65 -24.96 17.72
C GLU A 260 0.65 -25.23 16.59
N THR A 261 -0.67 -25.01 16.84
CA THR A 261 -1.75 -25.34 15.90
C THR A 261 -2.44 -24.12 15.28
N MET A 262 -2.19 -22.90 15.80
CA MET A 262 -2.85 -21.69 15.28
C MET A 262 -2.53 -21.48 13.80
N PRO A 263 -3.54 -21.18 12.98
CA PRO A 263 -3.35 -21.00 11.54
C PRO A 263 -2.62 -19.67 11.27
N ILE A 264 -1.44 -19.78 10.71
CA ILE A 264 -0.67 -18.61 10.25
C ILE A 264 -1.33 -18.09 8.98
N THR A 265 -1.45 -16.76 8.85
CA THR A 265 -1.98 -16.12 7.65
C THR A 265 -1.10 -16.46 6.45
N GLU A 266 -1.74 -16.83 5.35
CA GLU A 266 -1.04 -17.22 4.12
C GLU A 266 -0.10 -16.10 3.65
N GLY A 267 1.12 -16.45 3.27
CA GLY A 267 2.14 -15.51 2.81
C GLY A 267 3.01 -14.89 3.91
N VAL A 268 2.65 -14.98 5.20
CA VAL A 268 3.43 -14.40 6.30
C VAL A 268 4.86 -14.91 6.31
N GLU A 269 5.08 -16.20 6.13
CA GLU A 269 6.42 -16.79 6.14
C GLU A 269 7.31 -16.17 5.04
N ARG A 270 6.78 -16.08 3.81
CA ARG A 270 7.49 -15.44 2.70
C ARG A 270 7.72 -13.96 2.95
N LEU A 271 6.70 -13.25 3.48
CA LEU A 271 6.82 -11.84 3.82
C LEU A 271 7.93 -11.60 4.84
N MET A 272 7.98 -12.35 5.94
CA MET A 272 9.01 -12.21 6.96
C MET A 272 10.40 -12.46 6.39
N PHE A 273 10.55 -13.47 5.54
CA PHE A 273 11.82 -13.75 4.84
C PHE A 273 12.26 -12.55 3.98
N VAL A 274 11.34 -11.97 3.19
CA VAL A 274 11.65 -10.82 2.33
C VAL A 274 11.99 -9.58 3.16
N LEU A 275 11.18 -9.24 4.16
CA LEU A 275 11.44 -8.09 5.03
C LEU A 275 12.81 -8.17 5.71
N LYS A 276 13.17 -9.35 6.23
CA LYS A 276 14.50 -9.56 6.82
C LYS A 276 15.62 -9.40 5.81
N ARG A 277 15.45 -9.96 4.61
CA ARG A 277 16.44 -9.85 3.52
C ARG A 277 16.71 -8.39 3.14
N TYR A 278 15.67 -7.53 3.17
CA TYR A 278 15.81 -6.10 2.88
C TYR A 278 16.13 -5.24 4.12
N GLY A 279 16.43 -5.86 5.25
CA GLY A 279 16.89 -5.17 6.45
C GLY A 279 15.81 -4.38 7.19
N TYR A 280 14.55 -4.77 7.05
CA TYR A 280 13.48 -4.19 7.85
C TYR A 280 13.59 -4.64 9.31
N LYS A 281 13.27 -3.72 10.21
CA LYS A 281 12.91 -4.03 11.59
C LYS A 281 11.44 -4.40 11.65
N ILE A 282 11.12 -5.48 12.33
CA ILE A 282 9.78 -6.05 12.39
C ILE A 282 9.31 -6.07 13.82
N ALA A 283 8.10 -5.55 14.06
CA ALA A 283 7.48 -5.51 15.38
C ALA A 283 6.07 -6.12 15.36
N ILE A 284 5.69 -6.77 16.45
CA ILE A 284 4.30 -7.12 16.78
C ILE A 284 3.83 -6.15 17.85
N LEU A 285 2.70 -5.48 17.62
CA LEU A 285 2.01 -4.60 18.55
C LEU A 285 0.57 -5.06 18.68
N SER A 286 0.27 -5.88 19.70
CA SER A 286 -0.99 -6.60 19.76
C SER A 286 -1.76 -6.38 21.06
N GLY A 287 -3.09 -6.31 20.95
CA GLY A 287 -4.01 -6.42 22.09
C GLY A 287 -4.16 -7.86 22.65
N GLY A 288 -3.58 -8.85 21.95
CA GLY A 288 -3.51 -10.25 22.39
C GLY A 288 -2.43 -10.49 23.45
N PHE A 289 -1.84 -11.68 23.47
CA PHE A 289 -0.97 -12.11 24.58
C PHE A 289 0.49 -12.30 24.17
N THR A 290 1.39 -11.90 25.06
CA THR A 290 2.85 -11.94 24.87
C THR A 290 3.34 -13.34 24.51
N PHE A 291 2.81 -14.38 25.12
CA PHE A 291 3.20 -15.77 24.84
C PHE A 291 3.11 -16.13 23.35
N PHE A 292 2.01 -15.77 22.69
CA PHE A 292 1.83 -16.06 21.26
C PHE A 292 2.71 -15.16 20.38
N GLY A 293 2.87 -13.90 20.77
CA GLY A 293 3.80 -12.99 20.11
C GLY A 293 5.25 -13.47 20.16
N GLU A 294 5.72 -13.97 21.30
CA GLU A 294 7.05 -14.56 21.47
C GLU A 294 7.23 -15.86 20.68
N TYR A 295 6.19 -16.68 20.58
CA TYR A 295 6.23 -17.86 19.71
C TYR A 295 6.43 -17.45 18.24
N LEU A 296 5.70 -16.45 17.76
CA LEU A 296 5.88 -15.93 16.41
C LEU A 296 7.24 -15.25 16.23
N GLN A 297 7.73 -14.55 17.26
CA GLN A 297 9.05 -13.93 17.29
C GLN A 297 10.16 -14.97 17.05
N GLN A 298 10.12 -16.08 17.78
CA GLN A 298 11.07 -17.17 17.63
C GLN A 298 10.96 -17.83 16.25
N LYS A 299 9.74 -18.05 15.78
CA LYS A 299 9.48 -18.72 14.49
C LYS A 299 9.96 -17.90 13.30
N PHE A 300 9.75 -16.58 13.31
CA PHE A 300 9.99 -15.70 12.17
C PHE A 300 11.13 -14.71 12.34
N GLY A 301 11.79 -14.71 13.51
CA GLY A 301 12.89 -13.81 13.81
C GLY A 301 12.46 -12.35 13.93
N ILE A 302 11.28 -12.05 14.49
CA ILE A 302 10.74 -10.72 14.70
C ILE A 302 11.59 -9.97 15.73
N ASP A 303 11.83 -8.66 15.53
CA ASP A 303 12.74 -7.89 16.39
C ASP A 303 12.09 -7.46 17.71
N TYR A 304 10.81 -7.09 17.69
CA TYR A 304 10.08 -6.55 18.83
C TYR A 304 8.72 -7.20 18.99
N VAL A 305 8.34 -7.48 20.24
CA VAL A 305 6.99 -7.93 20.60
C VAL A 305 6.50 -7.12 21.79
N TYR A 306 5.34 -6.51 21.64
CA TYR A 306 4.60 -5.84 22.71
C TYR A 306 3.15 -6.31 22.67
N ALA A 307 2.75 -7.01 23.71
CA ALA A 307 1.41 -7.55 23.91
C ALA A 307 1.10 -7.63 25.39
N ASN A 308 -0.07 -8.16 25.78
CA ASN A 308 -0.46 -8.22 27.17
C ASN A 308 0.06 -9.52 27.82
N GLU A 309 0.63 -9.41 29.00
CA GLU A 309 1.16 -10.54 29.75
C GLU A 309 0.10 -11.12 30.70
N LEU A 310 -0.18 -12.41 30.56
CA LEU A 310 -1.08 -13.13 31.49
C LEU A 310 -0.32 -13.53 32.76
N GLU A 311 -0.93 -13.30 33.91
CA GLU A 311 -0.36 -13.75 35.18
C GLU A 311 -0.55 -15.25 35.35
N VAL A 312 0.53 -15.94 35.70
CA VAL A 312 0.59 -17.39 35.90
C VAL A 312 1.05 -17.69 37.32
N GLU A 313 0.33 -18.60 38.01
CA GLU A 313 0.70 -19.11 39.31
C GLU A 313 0.49 -20.64 39.32
N ASP A 314 1.47 -21.39 39.78
CA ASP A 314 1.44 -22.87 39.84
C ASP A 314 1.05 -23.54 38.49
N GLY A 315 1.53 -22.99 37.38
CA GLY A 315 1.24 -23.53 36.05
C GLY A 315 -0.16 -23.26 35.51
N LYS A 316 -0.92 -22.38 36.14
CA LYS A 316 -2.29 -21.99 35.76
C LYS A 316 -2.44 -20.50 35.63
N LEU A 317 -3.34 -20.06 34.75
CA LEU A 317 -3.74 -18.66 34.64
C LEU A 317 -4.51 -18.25 35.91
N THR A 318 -4.12 -17.09 36.45
CA THR A 318 -4.81 -16.55 37.67
C THR A 318 -6.11 -15.82 37.33
N GLY A 319 -6.34 -15.50 36.01
CA GLY A 319 -7.42 -14.64 35.56
C GLY A 319 -7.04 -13.15 35.64
N ARG A 320 -5.76 -12.83 35.81
CA ARG A 320 -5.23 -11.48 35.85
C ARG A 320 -4.15 -11.31 34.76
N TYR A 321 -3.82 -10.08 34.48
CA TYR A 321 -2.73 -9.72 33.58
C TYR A 321 -1.74 -8.79 34.29
N LEU A 322 -0.53 -8.68 33.75
CA LEU A 322 0.55 -7.87 34.29
C LEU A 322 0.77 -6.61 33.43
N GLY A 323 1.07 -5.50 34.09
CA GLY A 323 1.41 -4.24 33.41
C GLY A 323 0.23 -3.51 32.80
N ASP A 324 0.56 -2.60 31.87
CA ASP A 324 -0.43 -1.77 31.16
C ASP A 324 -0.97 -2.49 29.92
N VAL A 325 -2.28 -2.36 29.71
CA VAL A 325 -2.96 -2.95 28.55
C VAL A 325 -2.50 -2.29 27.25
N VAL A 326 -2.15 -3.09 26.26
CA VAL A 326 -1.81 -2.64 24.91
C VAL A 326 -3.10 -2.41 24.14
N ASP A 327 -3.63 -1.20 24.26
CA ASP A 327 -4.78 -0.70 23.50
C ASP A 327 -4.31 0.04 22.23
N GLY A 328 -5.25 0.56 21.44
CA GLY A 328 -4.92 1.26 20.18
C GLY A 328 -4.03 2.49 20.36
N LYS A 329 -4.20 3.25 21.44
CA LYS A 329 -3.34 4.38 21.79
C LYS A 329 -1.92 3.90 22.10
N ARG A 330 -1.83 2.83 22.90
CA ARG A 330 -0.55 2.23 23.27
C ARG A 330 0.19 1.67 22.07
N LYS A 331 -0.50 1.05 21.09
CA LYS A 331 0.11 0.62 19.82
C LYS A 331 0.77 1.79 19.07
N ALA A 332 0.11 2.94 18.99
CA ALA A 332 0.69 4.14 18.36
C ALA A 332 1.90 4.70 19.12
N GLU A 333 1.86 4.70 20.46
CA GLU A 333 2.99 5.11 21.30
C GLU A 333 4.19 4.17 21.12
N LEU A 334 3.96 2.86 21.08
CA LEU A 334 4.99 1.85 20.88
C LEU A 334 5.64 1.96 19.50
N LEU A 335 4.85 2.21 18.44
CA LEU A 335 5.40 2.47 17.11
C LEU A 335 6.35 3.66 17.13
N ARG A 336 5.98 4.79 17.79
CA ARG A 336 6.88 5.94 17.96
C ARG A 336 8.15 5.59 18.71
N LEU A 337 8.00 4.84 19.81
CA LEU A 337 9.13 4.42 20.65
C LEU A 337 10.13 3.58 19.84
N ILE A 338 9.64 2.57 19.11
CA ILE A 338 10.51 1.71 18.30
C ILE A 338 11.17 2.52 17.18
N ALA A 339 10.42 3.41 16.50
CA ALA A 339 10.98 4.28 15.48
C ALA A 339 12.13 5.16 16.04
N GLN A 340 11.99 5.70 17.26
CA GLN A 340 13.04 6.46 17.92
C GLN A 340 14.26 5.59 18.28
N VAL A 341 14.05 4.39 18.80
CA VAL A 341 15.13 3.44 19.15
C VAL A 341 15.93 3.05 17.91
N GLU A 342 15.23 2.75 16.82
CA GLU A 342 15.85 2.35 15.55
C GLU A 342 16.35 3.55 14.71
N LYS A 343 16.13 4.78 15.17
CA LYS A 343 16.47 6.03 14.47
C LYS A 343 15.83 6.12 13.08
N VAL A 344 14.59 5.69 12.99
CA VAL A 344 13.76 5.67 11.77
C VAL A 344 12.75 6.80 11.86
N ASP A 345 12.61 7.58 10.78
CA ASP A 345 11.55 8.58 10.69
C ASP A 345 10.18 7.88 10.62
N ILE A 346 9.15 8.48 11.26
CA ILE A 346 7.77 7.95 11.21
C ILE A 346 7.30 7.79 9.76
N ALA A 347 7.71 8.67 8.86
CA ALA A 347 7.41 8.54 7.44
C ALA A 347 8.04 7.31 6.77
N GLN A 348 9.00 6.64 7.42
CA GLN A 348 9.64 5.39 6.97
C GLN A 348 9.04 4.15 7.63
N THR A 349 7.95 4.28 8.35
CA THR A 349 7.27 3.16 9.02
C THR A 349 6.13 2.61 8.19
N ILE A 350 5.83 1.34 8.38
CA ILE A 350 4.64 0.66 7.88
C ILE A 350 3.87 0.15 9.10
N ALA A 351 2.56 0.30 9.11
CA ALA A 351 1.69 -0.32 10.10
C ALA A 351 0.63 -1.17 9.41
N VAL A 352 0.40 -2.36 9.94
CA VAL A 352 -0.53 -3.36 9.40
C VAL A 352 -1.47 -3.80 10.52
N GLY A 353 -2.78 -3.72 10.29
CA GLY A 353 -3.80 -4.13 11.23
C GLY A 353 -5.16 -4.28 10.57
N ASP A 354 -6.13 -4.90 11.21
CA ASP A 354 -7.45 -5.22 10.66
C ASP A 354 -8.63 -4.56 11.42
N GLY A 355 -8.38 -4.05 12.62
CA GLY A 355 -9.42 -3.57 13.52
C GLY A 355 -9.43 -2.07 13.79
N ALA A 356 -10.51 -1.61 14.41
CA ALA A 356 -10.65 -0.22 14.87
C ALA A 356 -9.60 0.16 15.94
N ASN A 357 -9.13 -0.83 16.72
CA ASN A 357 -8.04 -0.69 17.68
C ASN A 357 -6.69 -0.39 17.04
N ASP A 358 -6.52 -0.62 15.73
CA ASP A 358 -5.29 -0.33 15.00
C ASP A 358 -5.27 1.08 14.38
N LEU A 359 -6.44 1.73 14.27
CA LEU A 359 -6.56 3.04 13.62
C LEU A 359 -5.57 4.09 14.15
N PRO A 360 -5.30 4.21 15.47
CA PRO A 360 -4.30 5.16 15.96
C PRO A 360 -2.88 4.87 15.44
N MET A 361 -2.48 3.59 15.38
CA MET A 361 -1.20 3.17 14.84
C MET A 361 -1.13 3.38 13.32
N LEU A 362 -2.19 2.98 12.61
CA LEU A 362 -2.30 3.13 11.16
C LEU A 362 -2.27 4.60 10.74
N SER A 363 -2.98 5.48 11.47
CA SER A 363 -3.02 6.92 11.17
C SER A 363 -1.66 7.60 11.35
N LEU A 364 -0.82 7.05 12.22
CA LEU A 364 0.51 7.58 12.51
C LEU A 364 1.54 7.16 11.46
N ALA A 365 1.47 5.93 10.98
CA ALA A 365 2.49 5.34 10.12
C ALA A 365 2.63 6.04 8.77
N GLY A 366 3.84 6.03 8.22
CA GLY A 366 4.10 6.55 6.87
C GLY A 366 3.40 5.76 5.77
N LEU A 367 3.14 4.46 5.98
CA LEU A 367 2.31 3.62 5.13
C LEU A 367 1.36 2.80 6.01
N PRO A 368 0.09 3.21 6.13
CA PRO A 368 -0.92 2.39 6.75
C PRO A 368 -1.42 1.31 5.78
N LEU A 369 -1.56 0.09 6.28
CA LEU A 369 -2.15 -1.04 5.57
C LEU A 369 -3.27 -1.61 6.43
N LEU A 370 -4.51 -1.28 6.08
CA LEU A 370 -5.68 -1.85 6.72
C LEU A 370 -6.00 -3.19 6.08
N ASN A 371 -5.92 -4.26 6.84
CA ASN A 371 -6.25 -5.60 6.41
C ASN A 371 -7.78 -5.80 6.54
N GLY A 372 -8.53 -5.35 5.52
CA GLY A 372 -9.98 -5.48 5.50
C GLY A 372 -10.43 -6.45 4.42
N TYR A 373 -11.22 -7.40 4.72
CA TYR A 373 -12.12 -8.26 3.95
C TYR A 373 -11.59 -9.09 2.77
N VAL A 374 -10.63 -8.65 1.98
CA VAL A 374 -10.12 -9.47 0.85
C VAL A 374 -8.95 -10.30 1.33
N SER A 375 -9.26 -11.51 1.72
CA SER A 375 -8.33 -12.54 2.13
C SER A 375 -6.97 -12.00 2.61
N LYS A 376 -6.72 -12.20 3.85
CA LYS A 376 -5.44 -12.01 4.56
C LYS A 376 -4.18 -12.42 3.76
N THR A 377 -4.37 -13.13 2.66
CA THR A 377 -3.37 -13.60 1.69
C THR A 377 -2.82 -12.49 0.79
N LEU A 378 -3.65 -11.57 0.32
CA LEU A 378 -3.24 -10.59 -0.70
C LEU A 378 -2.39 -9.46 -0.12
N LEU A 379 -2.61 -9.08 1.13
CA LEU A 379 -1.86 -8.01 1.77
C LEU A 379 -0.38 -8.35 1.91
N HIS A 380 -0.05 -9.56 2.34
CA HIS A 380 1.33 -10.01 2.52
C HIS A 380 2.10 -10.03 1.20
N GLU A 381 1.44 -10.47 0.15
CA GLU A 381 2.04 -10.53 -1.18
C GLU A 381 2.25 -9.16 -1.81
N SER A 382 1.38 -8.19 -1.50
CA SER A 382 1.58 -6.81 -1.94
C SER A 382 2.74 -6.14 -1.26
N ILE A 383 2.93 -6.38 0.03
CA ILE A 383 4.11 -5.84 0.72
C ILE A 383 5.37 -6.47 0.12
N VAL A 384 5.36 -7.78 -0.18
CA VAL A 384 6.47 -8.47 -0.82
C VAL A 384 6.73 -7.92 -2.22
N GLU A 385 5.72 -7.91 -3.10
CA GLU A 385 5.87 -7.39 -4.46
C GLU A 385 6.25 -5.90 -4.46
N TYR A 386 5.65 -5.10 -3.58
CA TYR A 386 5.99 -3.69 -3.44
C TYR A 386 7.44 -3.50 -2.97
N THR A 387 7.90 -4.33 -2.02
CA THR A 387 9.27 -4.28 -1.52
C THR A 387 10.27 -4.79 -2.57
N GLU A 388 9.93 -5.86 -3.30
CA GLU A 388 10.74 -6.39 -4.39
C GLU A 388 10.84 -5.41 -5.57
N ILE A 389 9.71 -4.81 -6.01
CA ILE A 389 9.69 -3.81 -7.08
C ILE A 389 10.48 -2.55 -6.71
N LEU A 390 10.42 -2.10 -5.45
CA LEU A 390 11.22 -0.96 -4.99
C LEU A 390 12.71 -1.29 -4.98
N ALA A 391 13.08 -2.53 -4.70
CA ALA A 391 14.47 -2.98 -4.71
C ALA A 391 15.03 -3.15 -6.13
N GLU A 392 14.20 -3.59 -7.09
CA GLU A 392 14.58 -3.75 -8.49
C GLU A 392 14.62 -2.43 -9.26
N SER A 393 13.94 -1.40 -8.77
CA SER A 393 13.87 -0.07 -9.41
C SER A 393 14.90 0.94 -8.89
N GLY A 394 15.78 0.54 -7.99
CA GLY A 394 16.95 1.30 -7.49
C GLY A 394 18.20 0.79 -8.10
#